data_87d829564f1d8fad1ccfff71d32acf93
#
_entry.id   87d829564f1d8fad1ccfff71d32acf93
#
_cell.length_a   1.000
_cell.length_b   1.000
_cell.length_c   1.000
_cell.angle_alpha   90.00
_cell.angle_beta   90.00
_cell.angle_gamma   90.00
#
_symmetry.space_group_name_H-M   'P 1'
#
loop_
_entity.id
_entity.type
_entity.pdbx_description
1 polymer ?
#
loop_
_entity_poly.entity_id
_entity_poly.type
_entity_poly.pdbx_seq_one_letter_code
_entity_poly.pdbx_strand_id
1 'polypeptide(L)'
;MREILADLVAEQQGLDQSLQRAPDRDWRQRVATGGVTVQDTIAILAWGEQHSARLVTGKVSIDDLLADYGDLTTFEKGGIAEAKGKRPQEIIEWWRFARADVVDALSRMKPGQKVRWLDGKIAARTFATIRLADTWAHGLKILTSLNKEIVDTPRLRHISWLGWATLPHAFDAAGEDFDDVRVELGGPGYARWVFGDDDAENVIRGPAGDWCRLVVEHSDDPGELTATGEVAELALAVAGIYR
;
A
#
# COMPACT_ATOMS: atom_id res chain seq x y z
N MET A 1 -1.79 -2.38 -17.30
CA MET A 1 -2.56 -3.33 -16.49
C MET A 1 -1.81 -4.66 -16.26
N ARG A 2 -1.36 -5.38 -17.29
CA ARG A 2 -0.71 -6.70 -17.08
C ARG A 2 0.48 -6.67 -16.14
N GLU A 3 1.37 -5.69 -16.29
CA GLU A 3 2.55 -5.51 -15.45
C GLU A 3 2.19 -5.34 -13.98
N ILE A 4 1.35 -4.35 -13.65
CA ILE A 4 0.96 -4.08 -12.26
C ILE A 4 0.22 -5.26 -11.61
N LEU A 5 -0.60 -5.99 -12.36
CA LEU A 5 -1.27 -7.18 -11.83
C LEU A 5 -0.28 -8.33 -11.59
N ALA A 6 0.71 -8.51 -12.46
CA ALA A 6 1.76 -9.50 -12.24
C ALA A 6 2.60 -9.15 -10.99
N ASP A 7 2.92 -7.87 -10.81
CA ASP A 7 3.68 -7.39 -9.66
C ASP A 7 2.87 -7.47 -8.37
N LEU A 8 1.56 -7.15 -8.40
CA LEU A 8 0.66 -7.35 -7.27
C LEU A 8 0.61 -8.82 -6.84
N VAL A 9 0.43 -9.74 -7.81
CA VAL A 9 0.42 -11.19 -7.54
C VAL A 9 1.76 -11.64 -6.97
N ALA A 10 2.88 -11.15 -7.51
CA ALA A 10 4.21 -11.51 -7.02
C ALA A 10 4.47 -11.01 -5.59
N GLU A 11 3.99 -9.80 -5.24
CA GLU A 11 4.08 -9.26 -3.88
C GLU A 11 3.25 -10.11 -2.89
N GLN A 12 2.00 -10.38 -3.23
CA GLN A 12 1.11 -11.23 -2.44
C GLN A 12 1.65 -12.65 -2.25
N GLN A 13 2.26 -13.23 -3.30
CA GLN A 13 2.89 -14.55 -3.22
C GLN A 13 4.14 -14.54 -2.35
N GLY A 14 4.96 -13.49 -2.40
CA GLY A 14 6.15 -13.35 -1.55
C GLY A 14 5.78 -13.34 -0.07
N LEU A 15 4.77 -12.57 0.32
CA LEU A 15 4.27 -12.55 1.69
C LEU A 15 3.68 -13.92 2.10
N ASP A 16 2.86 -14.54 1.25
CA ASP A 16 2.29 -15.87 1.49
C ASP A 16 3.38 -16.92 1.74
N GLN A 17 4.41 -16.96 0.89
CA GLN A 17 5.53 -17.90 1.03
C GLN A 17 6.30 -17.69 2.33
N SER A 18 6.47 -16.45 2.77
CA SER A 18 7.14 -16.14 4.03
C SER A 18 6.39 -16.65 5.26
N LEU A 19 5.07 -16.87 5.15
CA LEU A 19 4.20 -17.38 6.22
C LEU A 19 3.85 -18.86 6.08
N GLN A 20 4.14 -19.49 4.94
CA GLN A 20 3.70 -20.86 4.64
C GLN A 20 4.12 -21.91 5.67
N ARG A 21 5.25 -21.68 6.34
CA ARG A 21 5.81 -22.58 7.38
C ARG A 21 5.92 -21.89 8.73
N ALA A 22 5.20 -20.79 8.93
CA ALA A 22 5.22 -20.06 10.18
C ALA A 22 4.55 -20.92 11.29
N PRO A 23 5.22 -21.17 12.41
CA PRO A 23 4.61 -21.85 13.54
C PRO A 23 3.52 -20.99 14.19
N ASP A 24 2.64 -21.60 14.96
CA ASP A 24 1.51 -20.92 15.61
C ASP A 24 1.91 -19.72 16.47
N ARG A 25 3.10 -19.76 17.07
CA ARG A 25 3.64 -18.63 17.85
C ARG A 25 3.86 -17.39 16.99
N ASP A 26 4.31 -17.54 15.73
CA ASP A 26 4.59 -16.44 14.81
C ASP A 26 3.29 -15.75 14.40
N TRP A 27 2.19 -16.51 14.23
CA TRP A 27 0.86 -15.95 13.95
C TRP A 27 0.32 -15.09 15.09
N ARG A 28 0.72 -15.39 16.34
CA ARG A 28 0.35 -14.62 17.54
C ARG A 28 1.34 -13.51 17.88
N GLN A 29 2.46 -13.43 17.15
CA GLN A 29 3.42 -12.34 17.32
C GLN A 29 2.74 -11.00 17.04
N ARG A 30 2.94 -10.02 17.93
CA ARG A 30 2.43 -8.67 17.72
C ARG A 30 3.29 -7.94 16.70
N VAL A 31 2.66 -7.27 15.75
CA VAL A 31 3.35 -6.32 14.87
C VAL A 31 3.62 -5.02 15.62
N ALA A 32 4.70 -4.32 15.26
CA ALA A 32 5.26 -3.22 16.05
C ALA A 32 4.30 -2.05 16.30
N THR A 33 3.33 -1.84 15.43
CA THR A 33 2.38 -0.74 15.51
C THR A 33 0.95 -1.24 15.74
N GLY A 34 0.23 -0.64 16.69
CA GLY A 34 -1.21 -0.83 16.87
C GLY A 34 -1.66 -2.04 17.71
N GLY A 35 -0.74 -2.88 18.20
CA GLY A 35 -1.08 -4.00 19.10
C GLY A 35 -1.78 -5.18 18.44
N VAL A 36 -1.95 -5.18 17.10
CA VAL A 36 -2.49 -6.28 16.31
C VAL A 36 -1.45 -7.38 16.12
N THR A 37 -1.89 -8.61 15.87
CA THR A 37 -1.01 -9.75 15.62
C THR A 37 -0.76 -9.95 14.12
N VAL A 38 0.20 -10.80 13.77
CA VAL A 38 0.40 -11.26 12.37
C VAL A 38 -0.91 -11.82 11.81
N GLN A 39 -1.64 -12.61 12.60
CA GLN A 39 -2.94 -13.16 12.21
C GLN A 39 -3.97 -12.06 11.91
N ASP A 40 -4.07 -11.06 12.77
CA ASP A 40 -4.96 -9.91 12.58
C ASP A 40 -4.58 -9.11 11.32
N THR A 41 -3.28 -8.94 11.08
CA THR A 41 -2.77 -8.22 9.90
C THR A 41 -3.14 -8.94 8.59
N ILE A 42 -3.05 -10.26 8.54
CA ILE A 42 -3.51 -11.03 7.37
C ILE A 42 -5.04 -10.98 7.23
N ALA A 43 -5.78 -10.94 8.34
CA ALA A 43 -7.23 -10.75 8.30
C ALA A 43 -7.62 -9.36 7.74
N ILE A 44 -6.90 -8.30 8.12
CA ILE A 44 -7.07 -6.95 7.54
C ILE A 44 -6.83 -7.00 6.03
N LEU A 45 -5.75 -7.63 5.57
CA LEU A 45 -5.48 -7.79 4.14
C LEU A 45 -6.60 -8.57 3.43
N ALA A 46 -7.06 -9.69 4.00
CA ALA A 46 -8.15 -10.49 3.42
C ALA A 46 -9.44 -9.66 3.28
N TRP A 47 -9.77 -8.90 4.31
CA TRP A 47 -10.92 -8.00 4.34
C TRP A 47 -10.82 -6.90 3.29
N GLY A 48 -9.66 -6.24 3.21
CA GLY A 48 -9.39 -5.21 2.21
C GLY A 48 -9.51 -5.73 0.78
N GLU A 49 -8.94 -6.91 0.48
CA GLU A 49 -9.03 -7.52 -0.84
C GLU A 49 -10.47 -7.94 -1.19
N GLN A 50 -11.19 -8.53 -0.24
CA GLN A 50 -12.60 -8.92 -0.44
C GLN A 50 -13.48 -7.71 -0.79
N HIS A 51 -13.34 -6.60 -0.07
CA HIS A 51 -14.09 -5.37 -0.34
C HIS A 51 -13.61 -4.68 -1.62
N SER A 52 -12.32 -4.73 -1.93
CA SER A 52 -11.76 -4.25 -3.19
C SER A 52 -12.36 -4.97 -4.40
N ALA A 53 -12.51 -6.29 -4.35
CA ALA A 53 -13.17 -7.05 -5.42
C ALA A 53 -14.66 -6.65 -5.58
N ARG A 54 -15.35 -6.38 -4.47
CA ARG A 54 -16.74 -5.90 -4.48
C ARG A 54 -16.87 -4.50 -5.06
N LEU A 55 -15.93 -3.59 -4.72
CA LEU A 55 -15.87 -2.23 -5.28
C LEU A 55 -15.63 -2.26 -6.79
N VAL A 56 -14.64 -3.02 -7.25
CA VAL A 56 -14.31 -3.15 -8.68
C VAL A 56 -15.47 -3.72 -9.49
N THR A 57 -16.21 -4.67 -8.92
CA THR A 57 -17.38 -5.30 -9.56
C THR A 57 -18.68 -4.53 -9.38
N GLY A 58 -18.68 -3.42 -8.64
CA GLY A 58 -19.86 -2.60 -8.37
C GLY A 58 -20.88 -3.23 -7.43
N LYS A 59 -20.47 -4.25 -6.65
CA LYS A 59 -21.32 -4.90 -5.64
C LYS A 59 -21.44 -4.11 -4.33
N VAL A 60 -20.56 -3.16 -4.12
CA VAL A 60 -20.56 -2.19 -3.04
C VAL A 60 -19.97 -0.89 -3.59
N SER A 61 -20.40 0.25 -3.09
CA SER A 61 -19.79 1.55 -3.39
C SER A 61 -18.84 1.96 -2.26
N ILE A 62 -17.96 2.91 -2.54
CA ILE A 62 -17.13 3.51 -1.49
C ILE A 62 -17.98 4.27 -0.47
N ASP A 63 -19.07 4.90 -0.93
CA ASP A 63 -20.00 5.62 -0.08
C ASP A 63 -20.70 4.68 0.92
N ASP A 64 -21.05 3.45 0.50
CA ASP A 64 -21.58 2.42 1.40
C ASP A 64 -20.55 2.03 2.45
N LEU A 65 -19.28 1.83 2.06
CA LEU A 65 -18.20 1.49 2.99
C LEU A 65 -17.92 2.62 3.98
N LEU A 66 -17.94 3.87 3.53
CA LEU A 66 -17.78 5.02 4.42
C LEU A 66 -18.96 5.17 5.38
N ALA A 67 -20.19 4.88 4.91
CA ALA A 67 -21.38 4.88 5.78
C ALA A 67 -21.33 3.77 6.83
N ASP A 68 -20.83 2.57 6.46
CA ASP A 68 -20.78 1.42 7.38
C ASP A 68 -19.65 1.52 8.41
N TYR A 69 -18.50 2.06 8.02
CA TYR A 69 -17.27 2.02 8.83
C TYR A 69 -16.76 3.40 9.27
N GLY A 70 -17.08 4.47 8.56
CA GLY A 70 -16.66 5.84 8.87
C GLY A 70 -15.21 6.12 8.51
N ASP A 71 -14.27 5.30 8.99
CA ASP A 71 -12.83 5.47 8.80
C ASP A 71 -12.10 4.13 8.55
N LEU A 72 -10.83 4.24 8.12
CA LEU A 72 -9.99 3.09 7.81
C LEU A 72 -9.74 2.20 9.05
N THR A 73 -9.52 2.80 10.21
CA THR A 73 -9.28 2.05 11.46
C THR A 73 -10.49 1.19 11.84
N THR A 74 -11.70 1.72 11.70
CA THR A 74 -12.94 0.98 11.95
C THR A 74 -13.15 -0.11 10.90
N PHE A 75 -12.83 0.17 9.64
CA PHE A 75 -12.85 -0.82 8.55
C PHE A 75 -11.90 -2.00 8.84
N GLU A 76 -10.67 -1.73 9.26
CA GLU A 76 -9.69 -2.76 9.62
C GLU A 76 -10.13 -3.61 10.82
N LYS A 77 -10.75 -2.99 11.83
CA LYS A 77 -11.37 -3.70 12.97
C LYS A 77 -12.47 -4.65 12.51
N GLY A 78 -13.19 -4.32 11.44
CA GLY A 78 -14.15 -5.23 10.80
C GLY A 78 -13.49 -6.53 10.33
N GLY A 79 -12.32 -6.44 9.69
CA GLY A 79 -11.53 -7.61 9.27
C GLY A 79 -11.07 -8.48 10.45
N ILE A 80 -10.59 -7.85 11.51
CA ILE A 80 -10.20 -8.55 12.75
C ILE A 80 -11.41 -9.25 13.40
N ALA A 81 -12.56 -8.59 13.44
CA ALA A 81 -13.79 -9.14 14.00
C ALA A 81 -14.29 -10.35 13.18
N GLU A 82 -14.21 -10.28 11.84
CA GLU A 82 -14.57 -11.39 10.94
C GLU A 82 -13.65 -12.61 11.13
N ALA A 83 -12.38 -12.37 11.47
CA ALA A 83 -11.40 -13.43 11.74
C ALA A 83 -11.54 -14.08 13.11
N LYS A 84 -12.40 -13.53 14.00
CA LYS A 84 -12.51 -14.02 15.37
C LYS A 84 -12.89 -15.51 15.41
N GLY A 85 -12.06 -16.29 16.10
CA GLY A 85 -12.26 -17.73 16.26
C GLY A 85 -11.77 -18.57 15.08
N LYS A 86 -11.29 -17.96 13.98
CA LYS A 86 -10.67 -18.69 12.86
C LYS A 86 -9.23 -19.06 13.21
N ARG A 87 -8.78 -20.20 12.71
CA ARG A 87 -7.37 -20.61 12.81
C ARG A 87 -6.53 -19.91 11.76
N PRO A 88 -5.20 -19.76 11.97
CA PRO A 88 -4.30 -19.16 10.99
C PRO A 88 -4.46 -19.70 9.56
N GLN A 89 -4.64 -21.02 9.43
CA GLN A 89 -4.85 -21.67 8.14
C GLN A 89 -6.14 -21.20 7.43
N GLU A 90 -7.22 -20.98 8.17
CA GLU A 90 -8.49 -20.50 7.61
C GLU A 90 -8.39 -19.04 7.17
N ILE A 91 -7.58 -18.22 7.88
CA ILE A 91 -7.37 -16.81 7.55
C ILE A 91 -6.48 -16.66 6.32
N ILE A 92 -5.38 -17.42 6.23
CA ILE A 92 -4.52 -17.36 5.04
C ILE A 92 -5.25 -17.86 3.79
N GLU A 93 -6.12 -18.87 3.91
CA GLU A 93 -6.98 -19.34 2.81
C GLU A 93 -8.00 -18.28 2.41
N TRP A 94 -8.65 -17.61 3.37
CA TRP A 94 -9.52 -16.48 3.08
C TRP A 94 -8.79 -15.38 2.31
N TRP A 95 -7.58 -14.99 2.74
CA TRP A 95 -6.79 -14.01 2.01
C TRP A 95 -6.41 -14.48 0.59
N ARG A 96 -6.07 -15.76 0.42
CA ARG A 96 -5.76 -16.33 -0.91
C ARG A 96 -6.94 -16.24 -1.87
N PHE A 97 -8.15 -16.51 -1.40
CA PHE A 97 -9.36 -16.37 -2.20
C PHE A 97 -9.64 -14.88 -2.51
N ALA A 98 -9.62 -14.02 -1.51
CA ALA A 98 -9.93 -12.60 -1.67
C ALA A 98 -8.96 -11.90 -2.66
N ARG A 99 -7.66 -12.18 -2.56
CA ARG A 99 -6.66 -11.62 -3.48
C ARG A 99 -6.80 -12.15 -4.91
N ALA A 100 -7.22 -13.39 -5.09
CA ALA A 100 -7.49 -13.93 -6.41
C ALA A 100 -8.71 -13.25 -7.04
N ASP A 101 -9.76 -13.01 -6.27
CA ASP A 101 -10.98 -12.33 -6.72
C ASP A 101 -10.72 -10.90 -7.17
N VAL A 102 -9.91 -10.11 -6.43
CA VAL A 102 -9.61 -8.73 -6.83
C VAL A 102 -8.74 -8.68 -8.08
N VAL A 103 -7.76 -9.57 -8.22
CA VAL A 103 -6.93 -9.66 -9.43
C VAL A 103 -7.78 -10.06 -10.63
N ASP A 104 -8.67 -11.02 -10.50
CA ASP A 104 -9.61 -11.43 -11.55
C ASP A 104 -10.54 -10.27 -11.95
N ALA A 105 -11.15 -9.59 -10.97
CA ALA A 105 -12.02 -8.44 -11.22
C ALA A 105 -11.29 -7.33 -11.98
N LEU A 106 -10.09 -6.95 -11.55
CA LEU A 106 -9.26 -5.94 -12.21
C LEU A 106 -8.82 -6.37 -13.62
N SER A 107 -8.52 -7.65 -13.82
CA SER A 107 -8.10 -8.18 -15.13
C SER A 107 -9.18 -8.06 -16.21
N ARG A 108 -10.45 -8.07 -15.79
CA ARG A 108 -11.64 -7.96 -16.68
C ARG A 108 -12.02 -6.51 -16.97
N MET A 109 -11.43 -5.55 -16.30
CA MET A 109 -11.73 -4.14 -16.55
C MET A 109 -11.27 -3.71 -17.95
N LYS A 110 -12.13 -2.97 -18.65
CA LYS A 110 -11.82 -2.42 -19.98
C LYS A 110 -10.80 -1.27 -19.87
N PRO A 111 -9.98 -1.05 -20.92
CA PRO A 111 -9.12 0.12 -21.00
C PRO A 111 -9.94 1.42 -20.76
N GLY A 112 -9.41 2.31 -19.93
CA GLY A 112 -10.07 3.57 -19.57
C GLY A 112 -11.18 3.47 -18.51
N GLN A 113 -11.58 2.26 -18.13
CA GLN A 113 -12.53 2.08 -17.03
C GLN A 113 -11.88 2.51 -15.71
N LYS A 114 -12.66 3.21 -14.87
CA LYS A 114 -12.23 3.76 -13.59
C LYS A 114 -12.97 3.09 -12.43
N VAL A 115 -12.31 3.00 -11.29
CA VAL A 115 -12.90 2.60 -10.00
C VAL A 115 -13.29 3.87 -9.25
N ARG A 116 -14.51 3.91 -8.68
CA ARG A 116 -14.87 4.98 -7.75
C ARG A 116 -14.11 4.78 -6.45
N TRP A 117 -13.42 5.82 -6.01
CA TRP A 117 -12.55 5.79 -4.84
C TRP A 117 -12.57 7.14 -4.14
N LEU A 118 -12.75 7.15 -2.81
CA LEU A 118 -12.82 8.36 -1.99
C LEU A 118 -13.50 9.53 -2.73
N ASP A 119 -12.82 10.63 -2.93
CA ASP A 119 -13.35 11.86 -3.51
C ASP A 119 -13.51 11.84 -5.03
N GLY A 120 -13.32 10.68 -5.68
CA GLY A 120 -13.39 10.67 -7.15
C GLY A 120 -13.34 9.30 -7.81
N LYS A 121 -12.78 9.27 -9.00
CA LYS A 121 -12.60 8.07 -9.82
C LYS A 121 -11.14 7.94 -10.21
N ILE A 122 -10.50 6.84 -9.84
CA ILE A 122 -9.12 6.53 -10.20
C ILE A 122 -9.05 5.46 -11.29
N ALA A 123 -7.95 5.45 -12.04
CA ALA A 123 -7.70 4.41 -13.02
C ALA A 123 -7.55 3.03 -12.34
N ALA A 124 -8.00 1.97 -13.02
CA ALA A 124 -7.83 0.61 -12.52
C ALA A 124 -6.37 0.26 -12.20
N ARG A 125 -5.41 0.83 -12.96
CA ARG A 125 -3.97 0.66 -12.68
C ARG A 125 -3.58 1.30 -11.34
N THR A 126 -4.05 2.51 -11.06
CA THR A 126 -3.82 3.19 -9.77
C THR A 126 -4.42 2.39 -8.62
N PHE A 127 -5.65 1.86 -8.78
CA PHE A 127 -6.27 1.02 -7.78
C PHE A 127 -5.45 -0.26 -7.50
N ALA A 128 -4.96 -0.94 -8.55
CA ALA A 128 -4.07 -2.08 -8.40
C ALA A 128 -2.75 -1.71 -7.68
N THR A 129 -2.21 -0.50 -7.93
CA THR A 129 -1.03 0.01 -7.23
C THR A 129 -1.30 0.25 -5.75
N ILE A 130 -2.47 0.76 -5.39
CA ILE A 130 -2.91 0.89 -3.99
C ILE A 130 -2.95 -0.48 -3.32
N ARG A 131 -3.49 -1.51 -3.97
CA ARG A 131 -3.51 -2.88 -3.41
C ARG A 131 -2.11 -3.47 -3.22
N LEU A 132 -1.18 -3.16 -4.16
CA LEU A 132 0.22 -3.56 -4.03
C LEU A 132 0.89 -2.85 -2.85
N ALA A 133 0.71 -1.54 -2.72
CA ALA A 133 1.24 -0.74 -1.63
C ALA A 133 0.72 -1.22 -0.26
N ASP A 134 -0.57 -1.52 -0.16
CA ASP A 134 -1.21 -2.05 1.04
C ASP A 134 -0.64 -3.43 1.43
N THR A 135 -0.50 -4.35 0.45
CA THR A 135 0.12 -5.65 0.68
C THR A 135 1.56 -5.52 1.18
N TRP A 136 2.35 -4.64 0.54
CA TRP A 136 3.75 -4.40 0.91
C TRP A 136 3.87 -3.78 2.30
N ALA A 137 3.08 -2.76 2.63
CA ALA A 137 3.10 -2.08 3.92
C ALA A 137 2.77 -3.04 5.09
N HIS A 138 1.73 -3.86 4.93
CA HIS A 138 1.39 -4.88 5.92
C HIS A 138 2.42 -6.01 5.97
N GLY A 139 2.97 -6.39 4.83
CA GLY A 139 4.08 -7.35 4.72
C GLY A 139 5.32 -6.87 5.46
N LEU A 140 5.69 -5.60 5.30
CA LEU A 140 6.81 -4.97 6.00
C LEU A 140 6.65 -5.09 7.52
N LYS A 141 5.49 -4.73 8.07
CA LYS A 141 5.19 -4.85 9.50
C LYS A 141 5.30 -6.30 10.01
N ILE A 142 4.77 -7.26 9.24
CA ILE A 142 4.85 -8.70 9.57
C ILE A 142 6.31 -9.18 9.57
N LEU A 143 7.05 -8.94 8.49
CA LEU A 143 8.43 -9.41 8.34
C LEU A 143 9.35 -8.82 9.40
N THR A 144 9.21 -7.52 9.70
CA THR A 144 9.93 -6.85 10.79
C THR A 144 9.63 -7.53 12.13
N SER A 145 8.36 -7.77 12.46
CA SER A 145 7.97 -8.39 13.74
C SER A 145 8.49 -9.82 13.91
N LEU A 146 8.66 -10.52 12.79
CA LEU A 146 9.19 -11.89 12.77
C LEU A 146 10.71 -11.95 12.60
N ASN A 147 11.42 -10.80 12.60
CA ASN A 147 12.85 -10.68 12.32
C ASN A 147 13.26 -11.39 11.02
N LYS A 148 12.42 -11.30 9.99
CA LYS A 148 12.71 -11.82 8.66
C LYS A 148 13.35 -10.75 7.79
N GLU A 149 14.18 -11.20 6.84
CA GLU A 149 14.82 -10.31 5.87
C GLU A 149 13.77 -9.59 5.02
N ILE A 150 13.94 -8.28 4.87
CA ILE A 150 13.14 -7.42 4.00
C ILE A 150 14.00 -7.13 2.77
N VAL A 151 13.51 -7.56 1.62
CA VAL A 151 14.20 -7.38 0.34
C VAL A 151 13.43 -6.36 -0.51
N ASP A 152 14.07 -5.25 -0.78
CA ASP A 152 13.55 -4.26 -1.73
C ASP A 152 13.57 -4.86 -3.14
N THR A 153 12.44 -4.78 -3.83
CA THR A 153 12.26 -5.38 -5.16
C THR A 153 11.92 -4.30 -6.20
N PRO A 154 12.08 -4.56 -7.51
CA PRO A 154 11.68 -3.62 -8.56
C PRO A 154 10.20 -3.22 -8.51
N ARG A 155 9.35 -3.94 -7.79
CA ARG A 155 7.92 -3.61 -7.57
C ARG A 155 7.73 -2.32 -6.79
N LEU A 156 8.73 -1.90 -5.99
CA LEU A 156 8.71 -0.62 -5.30
C LEU A 156 8.55 0.59 -6.23
N ARG A 157 8.86 0.44 -7.52
CA ARG A 157 8.63 1.50 -8.51
C ARG A 157 7.16 1.94 -8.57
N HIS A 158 6.23 1.01 -8.39
CA HIS A 158 4.80 1.34 -8.37
C HIS A 158 4.42 2.13 -7.13
N ILE A 159 4.95 1.76 -5.97
CA ILE A 159 4.71 2.47 -4.69
C ILE A 159 5.39 3.85 -4.75
N SER A 160 6.61 3.91 -5.28
CA SER A 160 7.35 5.17 -5.46
C SER A 160 6.57 6.16 -6.33
N TRP A 161 6.02 5.68 -7.44
CA TRP A 161 5.15 6.49 -8.30
C TRP A 161 3.88 6.94 -7.55
N LEU A 162 3.25 6.05 -6.80
CA LEU A 162 2.03 6.38 -6.06
C LEU A 162 2.30 7.47 -5.01
N GLY A 163 3.39 7.35 -4.24
CA GLY A 163 3.78 8.35 -3.26
C GLY A 163 4.01 9.73 -3.88
N TRP A 164 4.70 9.78 -5.04
CA TRP A 164 4.86 11.03 -5.78
C TRP A 164 3.51 11.57 -6.32
N ALA A 165 2.69 10.71 -6.92
CA ALA A 165 1.42 11.12 -7.53
C ALA A 165 0.37 11.58 -6.51
N THR A 166 0.53 11.23 -5.23
CA THR A 166 -0.36 11.67 -4.14
C THR A 166 0.14 12.89 -3.38
N LEU A 167 1.33 13.43 -3.69
CA LEU A 167 1.85 14.63 -3.04
C LEU A 167 0.86 15.81 -3.06
N PRO A 168 0.24 16.20 -4.20
CA PRO A 168 -0.72 17.31 -4.20
C PRO A 168 -1.86 17.10 -3.19
N HIS A 169 -2.34 15.86 -3.05
CA HIS A 169 -3.40 15.54 -2.09
C HIS A 169 -2.88 15.59 -0.62
N ALA A 170 -1.64 15.15 -0.38
CA ALA A 170 -1.04 15.21 0.96
C ALA A 170 -0.83 16.67 1.41
N PHE A 171 -0.43 17.54 0.50
CA PHE A 171 -0.30 18.98 0.75
C PHE A 171 -1.66 19.64 1.04
N ASP A 172 -2.67 19.36 0.23
CA ASP A 172 -4.04 19.84 0.46
C ASP A 172 -4.57 19.40 1.83
N ALA A 173 -4.36 18.14 2.21
CA ALA A 173 -4.74 17.62 3.51
C ALA A 173 -3.97 18.28 4.68
N ALA A 174 -2.75 18.73 4.45
CA ALA A 174 -1.95 19.47 5.43
C ALA A 174 -2.31 20.97 5.48
N GLY A 175 -3.09 21.48 4.52
CA GLY A 175 -3.41 22.89 4.39
C GLY A 175 -2.25 23.73 3.80
N GLU A 176 -1.39 23.09 3.02
CA GLU A 176 -0.19 23.66 2.44
C GLU A 176 -0.30 23.77 0.91
N ASP A 177 0.33 24.79 0.33
CA ASP A 177 0.37 24.96 -1.12
C ASP A 177 1.38 23.98 -1.74
N PHE A 178 0.93 23.24 -2.76
CA PHE A 178 1.79 22.34 -3.52
C PHE A 178 2.38 23.03 -4.73
N ASP A 179 3.69 22.92 -4.88
CA ASP A 179 4.43 23.24 -6.10
C ASP A 179 5.09 22.00 -6.65
N ASP A 180 5.69 22.07 -7.84
CA ASP A 180 6.27 20.92 -8.50
C ASP A 180 7.43 20.31 -7.71
N VAL A 181 7.34 18.99 -7.47
CA VAL A 181 8.36 18.20 -6.78
C VAL A 181 8.83 17.07 -7.67
N ARG A 182 10.12 17.03 -7.94
CA ARG A 182 10.79 15.93 -8.60
C ARG A 182 11.32 14.93 -7.59
N VAL A 183 11.09 13.64 -7.81
CA VAL A 183 11.56 12.54 -6.96
C VAL A 183 12.51 11.66 -7.77
N GLU A 184 13.78 11.56 -7.36
CA GLU A 184 14.84 10.78 -8.02
C GLU A 184 15.32 9.68 -7.06
N LEU A 185 15.02 8.44 -7.38
CA LEU A 185 15.24 7.31 -6.49
C LEU A 185 16.21 6.28 -7.08
N GLY A 186 17.10 5.77 -6.21
CA GLY A 186 17.89 4.57 -6.45
C GLY A 186 17.09 3.32 -6.12
N GLY A 187 16.75 2.54 -7.15
CA GLY A 187 16.03 1.28 -7.00
C GLY A 187 16.95 0.05 -6.97
N PRO A 188 16.41 -1.14 -6.70
CA PRO A 188 17.16 -2.39 -6.73
C PRO A 188 17.82 -2.65 -8.08
N GLY A 189 19.01 -3.27 -8.06
CA GLY A 189 19.76 -3.59 -9.27
C GLY A 189 20.30 -2.36 -10.02
N TYR A 190 20.64 -1.31 -9.28
CA TYR A 190 21.12 -0.04 -9.84
C TYR A 190 20.10 0.69 -10.73
N ALA A 191 18.82 0.38 -10.60
CA ALA A 191 17.76 1.09 -11.29
C ALA A 191 17.68 2.54 -10.80
N ARG A 192 17.42 3.48 -11.72
CA ARG A 192 17.12 4.87 -11.39
C ARG A 192 15.69 5.16 -11.81
N TRP A 193 14.89 5.64 -10.86
CA TRP A 193 13.51 6.02 -11.09
C TRP A 193 13.35 7.51 -10.85
N VAL A 194 12.69 8.19 -11.78
CA VAL A 194 12.48 9.63 -11.73
C VAL A 194 11.01 9.90 -11.99
N PHE A 195 10.43 10.78 -11.18
CA PHE A 195 9.04 11.24 -11.26
C PHE A 195 9.05 12.77 -11.12
N GLY A 196 8.20 13.46 -11.86
CA GLY A 196 8.14 14.93 -11.91
C GLY A 196 8.93 15.52 -13.07
N ASP A 197 8.84 16.81 -13.24
CA ASP A 197 9.43 17.53 -14.36
C ASP A 197 10.96 17.68 -14.23
N ASP A 198 11.64 17.77 -15.37
CA ASP A 198 13.11 17.79 -15.41
C ASP A 198 13.70 19.11 -14.89
N ASP A 199 12.93 20.18 -14.92
CA ASP A 199 13.27 21.52 -14.49
C ASP A 199 12.72 21.92 -13.10
N ALA A 200 12.11 20.97 -12.38
CA ALA A 200 11.62 21.22 -11.02
C ALA A 200 12.75 21.68 -10.09
N GLU A 201 12.53 22.78 -9.39
CA GLU A 201 13.47 23.34 -8.41
C GLU A 201 13.46 22.56 -7.08
N ASN A 202 12.32 21.90 -6.77
CA ASN A 202 12.13 21.09 -5.57
C ASN A 202 12.42 19.63 -5.86
N VAL A 203 13.47 19.05 -5.26
CA VAL A 203 13.92 17.71 -5.60
C VAL A 203 14.17 16.86 -4.35
N ILE A 204 13.56 15.66 -4.31
CA ILE A 204 13.85 14.61 -3.33
C ILE A 204 14.74 13.56 -3.97
N ARG A 205 15.80 13.13 -3.25
CA ARG A 205 16.74 12.10 -3.70
C ARG A 205 16.99 11.08 -2.60
N GLY A 206 17.19 9.80 -2.99
CA GLY A 206 17.61 8.75 -2.05
C GLY A 206 17.21 7.36 -2.48
N PRO A 207 17.28 6.38 -1.54
CA PRO A 207 16.85 5.00 -1.78
C PRO A 207 15.33 4.91 -1.98
N ALA A 208 14.89 4.09 -2.94
CA ALA A 208 13.47 3.86 -3.18
C ALA A 208 12.77 3.18 -2.00
N GLY A 209 13.49 2.32 -1.26
CA GLY A 209 12.96 1.69 -0.06
C GLY A 209 12.58 2.70 1.01
N ASP A 210 13.44 3.69 1.26
CA ASP A 210 13.17 4.74 2.26
C ASP A 210 12.00 5.63 1.86
N TRP A 211 11.94 6.02 0.58
CA TRP A 211 10.77 6.73 0.04
C TRP A 211 9.48 5.95 0.21
N CYS A 212 9.47 4.65 -0.14
CA CYS A 212 8.28 3.82 0.00
C CYS A 212 7.87 3.66 1.47
N ARG A 213 8.82 3.48 2.41
CA ARG A 213 8.54 3.41 3.85
C ARG A 213 7.93 4.73 4.34
N LEU A 214 8.54 5.85 3.98
CA LEU A 214 8.04 7.18 4.35
C LEU A 214 6.56 7.34 3.96
N VAL A 215 6.22 7.10 2.69
CA VAL A 215 4.87 7.38 2.17
C VAL A 215 3.80 6.39 2.65
N VAL A 216 4.15 5.15 3.04
CA VAL A 216 3.16 4.17 3.52
C VAL A 216 3.04 4.12 5.04
N GLU A 217 4.13 4.39 5.77
CA GLU A 217 4.14 4.33 7.24
C GLU A 217 3.86 5.68 7.88
N HIS A 218 3.84 6.77 7.11
CA HIS A 218 3.76 8.14 7.60
C HIS A 218 4.83 8.43 8.68
N SER A 219 6.05 7.95 8.40
CA SER A 219 7.18 8.06 9.32
C SER A 219 7.72 9.49 9.35
N ASP A 220 8.10 9.96 10.53
CA ASP A 220 8.87 11.20 10.66
C ASP A 220 10.37 11.00 10.37
N ASP A 221 10.81 9.75 10.15
CA ASP A 221 12.19 9.41 9.80
C ASP A 221 12.32 9.23 8.28
N PRO A 222 13.00 10.17 7.59
CA PRO A 222 13.20 10.10 6.15
C PRO A 222 14.30 9.10 5.73
N GLY A 223 14.99 8.46 6.67
CA GLY A 223 16.11 7.57 6.36
C GLY A 223 17.24 8.31 5.64
N GLU A 224 17.68 7.78 4.48
CA GLU A 224 18.72 8.40 3.63
C GLU A 224 18.15 9.36 2.56
N LEU A 225 16.89 9.74 2.64
CA LEU A 225 16.31 10.73 1.72
C LEU A 225 16.86 12.12 2.00
N THR A 226 17.09 12.87 0.93
CA THR A 226 17.51 14.26 0.97
C THR A 226 16.55 15.11 0.16
N ALA A 227 16.29 16.34 0.61
CA ALA A 227 15.48 17.31 -0.10
C ALA A 227 16.32 18.52 -0.52
N THR A 228 15.96 19.14 -1.62
CA THR A 228 16.46 20.43 -2.10
C THR A 228 15.25 21.27 -2.46
N GLY A 229 15.13 22.47 -1.89
CA GLY A 229 13.99 23.36 -2.02
C GLY A 229 12.97 23.18 -0.89
N GLU A 230 12.32 24.30 -0.50
CA GLU A 230 11.41 24.35 0.66
C GLU A 230 10.21 23.40 0.50
N VAL A 231 9.64 23.29 -0.71
CA VAL A 231 8.51 22.42 -0.97
C VAL A 231 8.93 20.94 -0.90
N ALA A 232 10.16 20.59 -1.30
CA ALA A 232 10.69 19.25 -1.17
C ALA A 232 10.94 18.86 0.30
N GLU A 233 11.41 19.78 1.13
CA GLU A 233 11.55 19.56 2.57
C GLU A 233 10.19 19.34 3.23
N LEU A 234 9.19 20.15 2.90
CA LEU A 234 7.82 19.98 3.38
C LEU A 234 7.22 18.68 2.87
N ALA A 235 7.50 18.28 1.62
CA ALA A 235 7.04 17.02 1.06
C ALA A 235 7.52 15.80 1.86
N LEU A 236 8.75 15.80 2.39
CA LEU A 236 9.22 14.73 3.29
C LEU A 236 8.41 14.66 4.59
N ALA A 237 7.90 15.81 5.07
CA ALA A 237 7.13 15.86 6.31
C ALA A 237 5.64 15.46 6.13
N VAL A 238 5.05 15.71 4.94
CA VAL A 238 3.61 15.51 4.71
C VAL A 238 3.28 14.34 3.81
N ALA A 239 4.26 13.78 3.09
CA ALA A 239 4.02 12.71 2.14
C ALA A 239 3.29 11.50 2.75
N GLY A 240 2.27 11.01 2.03
CA GLY A 240 1.51 9.85 2.47
C GLY A 240 0.44 9.46 1.45
N ILE A 241 0.24 8.17 1.25
CA ILE A 241 -0.70 7.65 0.23
C ILE A 241 -2.14 7.49 0.73
N TYR A 242 -2.38 7.61 2.03
CA TYR A 242 -3.70 7.38 2.68
C TYR A 242 -4.06 8.48 3.69
N ARG A 243 -3.55 9.68 3.56
CA ARG A 243 -3.92 10.83 4.39
C ARG A 243 -5.13 11.56 3.84
#